data_1252df2aef0125678b6aa5f5223a563b
#
_entry.id   1252df2aef0125678b6aa5f5223a563b
#
_cell.length_a   1.000
_cell.length_b   1.000
_cell.length_c   1.000
_cell.angle_alpha   90.00
_cell.angle_beta   90.00
_cell.angle_gamma   90.00
#
_symmetry.space_group_name_H-M   'P 1'
#
loop_
_entity.id
_entity.type
_entity.pdbx_description
1 polymer ?
#
loop_
_entity_poly.entity_id
_entity_poly.type
_entity_poly.pdbx_seq_one_letter_code
_entity_poly.pdbx_strand_id
1 'polypeptide(L)'
;MLTILYGVIGFTVVILALVVILMFARSRLVSSGNVRILINEDPEKALETAAGSTLLGTLADNKLFIPSACGGQGTCGVCRVVVREGGGSLLPTEAGHISRREAREGVRLSCQVKVKEDMEIEVPAEVFDIRKWTCRVRSNENVATFIKELVLELPAGESVPFRAGGYIQIECPPHIVEYKNFEVEDEYHEDWDKFDQWRFVSKVDEDVVRAYSMANYPEEHGVIMLNVRIASPPPRNPDVPPGQMSSYIFNLKPGDEVVISGPYGEFYARDTDNEMIFIGGGAGMAPMRSHIFDQFRRIHTDRKVSFWYGARSMREAFYVEDFDTIASENENFAWHLALSEPLEEDQWTGMKGFIHQVLYDKYLKDHPSPEDCEYYICGPPMMNDAVIKMLTDLGVERENIMFDDFGG
;
A
#
# COMPACT_ATOMS: atom_id res chain seq x y z
N MET A 1 0.09 41.12 -51.06
CA MET A 1 -0.91 41.33 -49.99
C MET A 1 -2.14 40.43 -50.15
N LEU A 2 -2.75 40.39 -51.35
CA LEU A 2 -3.98 39.59 -51.56
C LEU A 2 -3.78 38.06 -51.33
N THR A 3 -2.66 37.51 -51.73
CA THR A 3 -2.32 36.08 -51.56
C THR A 3 -2.17 35.69 -50.07
N ILE A 4 -1.55 36.56 -49.26
CA ILE A 4 -1.43 36.38 -47.83
C ILE A 4 -2.81 36.43 -47.15
N LEU A 5 -3.67 37.35 -47.59
CA LEU A 5 -5.03 37.46 -47.07
C LEU A 5 -5.87 36.21 -47.36
N TYR A 6 -5.80 35.66 -48.59
CA TYR A 6 -6.47 34.40 -48.93
C TYR A 6 -5.91 33.22 -48.16
N GLY A 7 -4.57 33.18 -47.92
CA GLY A 7 -3.95 32.14 -47.07
C GLY A 7 -4.45 32.18 -45.63
N VAL A 8 -4.53 33.38 -45.03
CA VAL A 8 -5.03 33.54 -43.65
C VAL A 8 -6.53 33.18 -43.58
N ILE A 9 -7.33 33.60 -44.53
CA ILE A 9 -8.76 33.26 -44.56
C ILE A 9 -8.93 31.74 -44.71
N GLY A 10 -8.23 31.11 -45.64
CA GLY A 10 -8.30 29.66 -45.84
C GLY A 10 -7.90 28.88 -44.60
N PHE A 11 -6.80 29.27 -43.95
CA PHE A 11 -6.33 28.64 -42.70
C PHE A 11 -7.34 28.80 -41.56
N THR A 12 -7.91 30.03 -41.40
CA THR A 12 -8.92 30.30 -40.37
C THR A 12 -10.19 29.47 -40.59
N VAL A 13 -10.65 29.33 -41.82
CA VAL A 13 -11.82 28.50 -42.16
C VAL A 13 -11.59 27.04 -41.86
N VAL A 14 -10.40 26.51 -42.16
CA VAL A 14 -10.04 25.10 -41.85
C VAL A 14 -10.02 24.88 -40.34
N ILE A 15 -9.42 25.78 -39.56
CA ILE A 15 -9.39 25.68 -38.10
C ILE A 15 -10.81 25.74 -37.53
N LEU A 16 -11.63 26.67 -37.95
CA LEU A 16 -13.01 26.77 -37.50
C LEU A 16 -13.83 25.53 -37.84
N ALA A 17 -13.64 24.96 -39.03
CA ALA A 17 -14.30 23.72 -39.43
C ALA A 17 -13.86 22.54 -38.53
N LEU A 18 -12.57 22.43 -38.23
CA LEU A 18 -12.05 21.41 -37.31
C LEU A 18 -12.61 21.59 -35.91
N VAL A 19 -12.66 22.80 -35.38
CA VAL A 19 -13.24 23.09 -34.06
C VAL A 19 -14.72 22.72 -34.03
N VAL A 20 -15.50 23.04 -35.07
CA VAL A 20 -16.93 22.68 -35.14
C VAL A 20 -17.08 21.14 -35.20
N ILE A 21 -16.27 20.45 -36.00
CA ILE A 21 -16.28 18.99 -36.04
C ILE A 21 -15.93 18.38 -34.69
N LEU A 22 -14.90 18.88 -34.00
CA LEU A 22 -14.50 18.41 -32.68
C LEU A 22 -15.60 18.70 -31.64
N MET A 23 -16.22 19.87 -31.65
CA MET A 23 -17.34 20.19 -30.75
C MET A 23 -18.56 19.29 -31.02
N PHE A 24 -18.86 19.03 -32.28
CA PHE A 24 -19.94 18.10 -32.65
C PHE A 24 -19.63 16.68 -32.25
N ALA A 25 -18.41 16.19 -32.51
CA ALA A 25 -17.96 14.88 -32.08
C ALA A 25 -18.01 14.77 -30.54
N ARG A 26 -17.52 15.77 -29.81
CA ARG A 26 -17.60 15.84 -28.36
C ARG A 26 -19.02 15.75 -27.85
N SER A 27 -19.95 16.52 -28.44
CA SER A 27 -21.37 16.53 -28.02
C SER A 27 -22.09 15.20 -28.28
N ARG A 28 -21.56 14.36 -29.19
CA ARG A 28 -22.15 13.03 -29.52
C ARG A 28 -21.44 11.89 -28.85
N LEU A 29 -20.15 12.01 -28.53
CA LEU A 29 -19.31 10.95 -28.02
C LEU A 29 -19.06 11.05 -26.51
N VAL A 30 -19.15 12.25 -25.95
CA VAL A 30 -19.00 12.46 -24.50
C VAL A 30 -20.39 12.46 -23.87
N SER A 31 -20.65 11.48 -23.02
CA SER A 31 -21.86 11.45 -22.19
C SER A 31 -21.86 12.71 -21.32
N SER A 32 -22.83 13.58 -21.55
CA SER A 32 -23.06 14.79 -20.76
C SER A 32 -24.44 14.68 -20.14
N GLY A 33 -24.51 14.60 -18.83
CA GLY A 33 -25.76 14.49 -18.08
C GLY A 33 -25.51 13.92 -16.69
N ASN A 34 -26.50 14.00 -15.85
CA ASN A 34 -26.50 13.29 -14.58
C ASN A 34 -26.84 11.83 -14.85
N VAL A 35 -26.14 10.95 -14.17
CA VAL A 35 -26.36 9.51 -14.14
C VAL A 35 -26.65 9.09 -12.71
N ARG A 36 -27.41 8.04 -12.57
CA ARG A 36 -27.76 7.45 -11.29
C ARG A 36 -26.93 6.16 -11.08
N ILE A 37 -26.29 6.06 -9.92
CA ILE A 37 -25.59 4.85 -9.50
C ILE A 37 -26.35 4.26 -8.32
N LEU A 38 -26.99 3.11 -8.53
CA LEU A 38 -27.66 2.36 -7.47
C LEU A 38 -26.62 1.45 -6.79
N ILE A 39 -26.53 1.53 -5.45
CA ILE A 39 -25.53 0.79 -4.67
C ILE A 39 -26.23 -0.25 -3.81
N ASN A 40 -25.83 -1.51 -3.95
CA ASN A 40 -26.34 -2.64 -3.17
C ASN A 40 -27.88 -2.76 -3.23
N GLU A 41 -28.47 -2.47 -4.39
CA GLU A 41 -29.93 -2.47 -4.62
C GLU A 41 -30.73 -1.55 -3.67
N ASP A 42 -30.03 -0.64 -2.96
CA ASP A 42 -30.62 0.25 -1.95
C ASP A 42 -30.89 1.65 -2.55
N PRO A 43 -32.16 2.04 -2.75
CA PRO A 43 -32.50 3.34 -3.29
C PRO A 43 -32.05 4.53 -2.42
N GLU A 44 -31.86 4.34 -1.10
CA GLU A 44 -31.40 5.38 -0.18
C GLU A 44 -29.91 5.64 -0.34
N LYS A 45 -29.16 4.66 -0.87
CA LYS A 45 -27.71 4.78 -1.19
C LYS A 45 -27.44 5.17 -2.65
N ALA A 46 -28.49 5.45 -3.43
CA ALA A 46 -28.31 5.85 -4.82
C ALA A 46 -27.62 7.23 -4.90
N LEU A 47 -26.63 7.31 -5.80
CA LEU A 47 -25.89 8.54 -6.08
C LEU A 47 -26.35 9.15 -7.40
N GLU A 48 -26.52 10.48 -7.43
CA GLU A 48 -26.67 11.24 -8.66
C GLU A 48 -25.41 12.05 -8.94
N THR A 49 -24.79 11.81 -10.09
CA THR A 49 -23.49 12.39 -10.42
C THR A 49 -23.38 12.73 -11.90
N ALA A 50 -22.40 13.58 -12.25
CA ALA A 50 -22.11 13.85 -13.64
C ALA A 50 -21.37 12.67 -14.30
N ALA A 51 -21.74 12.35 -15.54
CA ALA A 51 -21.04 11.34 -16.33
C ALA A 51 -19.62 11.81 -16.71
N GLY A 52 -18.68 10.84 -16.84
CA GLY A 52 -17.34 11.10 -17.43
C GLY A 52 -16.15 10.66 -16.57
N SER A 53 -16.27 10.67 -15.24
CA SER A 53 -15.22 10.23 -14.32
C SER A 53 -15.09 8.71 -14.25
N THR A 54 -14.04 8.20 -13.59
CA THR A 54 -13.97 6.79 -13.21
C THR A 54 -14.97 6.49 -12.09
N LEU A 55 -15.43 5.26 -12.02
CA LEU A 55 -16.32 4.83 -10.92
C LEU A 55 -15.63 5.04 -9.56
N LEU A 56 -14.33 4.71 -9.45
CA LEU A 56 -13.54 4.95 -8.25
C LEU A 56 -13.57 6.42 -7.82
N GLY A 57 -13.27 7.35 -8.75
CA GLY A 57 -13.29 8.78 -8.46
C GLY A 57 -14.68 9.28 -8.09
N THR A 58 -15.69 8.84 -8.84
CA THR A 58 -17.10 9.21 -8.57
C THR A 58 -17.56 8.77 -7.17
N LEU A 59 -17.21 7.55 -6.75
CA LEU A 59 -17.53 7.04 -5.42
C LEU A 59 -16.79 7.84 -4.34
N ALA A 60 -15.51 8.14 -4.54
CA ALA A 60 -14.70 8.94 -3.62
C ALA A 60 -15.25 10.38 -3.45
N ASP A 61 -15.67 11.04 -4.53
CA ASP A 61 -16.32 12.36 -4.50
C ASP A 61 -17.61 12.35 -3.67
N ASN A 62 -18.27 11.20 -3.58
CA ASN A 62 -19.45 10.96 -2.76
C ASN A 62 -19.15 10.31 -1.40
N LYS A 63 -17.89 10.36 -0.93
CA LYS A 63 -17.41 9.85 0.36
C LYS A 63 -17.53 8.33 0.53
N LEU A 64 -17.55 7.59 -0.56
CA LEU A 64 -17.45 6.14 -0.59
C LEU A 64 -16.06 5.75 -1.10
N PHE A 65 -15.19 5.35 -0.18
CA PHE A 65 -13.77 5.13 -0.46
C PHE A 65 -13.51 3.64 -0.73
N ILE A 66 -13.41 3.26 -2.00
CA ILE A 66 -13.04 1.90 -2.40
C ILE A 66 -11.52 1.71 -2.20
N PRO A 67 -11.07 0.58 -1.65
CA PRO A 67 -9.65 0.26 -1.53
C PRO A 67 -8.92 0.40 -2.87
N SER A 68 -7.77 1.10 -2.90
CA SER A 68 -6.99 1.28 -4.13
C SER A 68 -5.51 1.50 -3.81
N ALA A 69 -4.73 0.43 -3.67
CA ALA A 69 -3.32 0.52 -3.28
C ALA A 69 -2.45 1.32 -4.27
N CYS A 70 -2.78 1.27 -5.58
CA CYS A 70 -2.07 2.02 -6.61
C CYS A 70 -2.63 3.44 -6.87
N GLY A 71 -3.64 3.88 -6.11
CA GLY A 71 -4.29 5.18 -6.33
C GLY A 71 -5.03 5.29 -7.67
N GLY A 72 -5.64 4.21 -8.13
CA GLY A 72 -6.48 4.21 -9.34
C GLY A 72 -5.73 3.98 -10.66
N GLN A 73 -4.46 3.59 -10.64
CA GLN A 73 -3.65 3.36 -11.85
C GLN A 73 -3.92 2.03 -12.57
N GLY A 74 -4.76 1.16 -12.00
CA GLY A 74 -5.13 -0.14 -12.60
C GLY A 74 -4.06 -1.22 -12.47
N THR A 75 -3.04 -1.04 -11.60
CA THR A 75 -1.89 -1.94 -11.49
C THR A 75 -1.95 -2.91 -10.32
N CYS A 76 -2.77 -2.64 -9.28
CA CYS A 76 -2.82 -3.47 -8.07
C CYS A 76 -4.01 -4.46 -8.03
N GLY A 77 -5.05 -4.24 -8.81
CA GLY A 77 -6.24 -5.12 -8.83
C GLY A 77 -7.13 -5.07 -7.58
N VAL A 78 -6.89 -4.12 -6.64
CA VAL A 78 -7.56 -4.08 -5.32
C VAL A 78 -8.95 -3.41 -5.37
N CYS A 79 -9.16 -2.41 -6.25
CA CYS A 79 -10.39 -1.61 -6.31
C CYS A 79 -11.58 -2.36 -6.95
N ARG A 80 -11.83 -3.59 -6.47
CA ARG A 80 -12.86 -4.50 -7.00
C ARG A 80 -14.25 -4.08 -6.54
N VAL A 81 -15.18 -4.05 -7.47
CA VAL A 81 -16.61 -3.88 -7.23
C VAL A 81 -17.36 -4.83 -8.18
N VAL A 82 -18.57 -5.23 -7.82
CA VAL A 82 -19.44 -5.93 -8.76
C VAL A 82 -20.28 -4.89 -9.49
N VAL A 83 -20.24 -4.89 -10.82
CA VAL A 83 -21.05 -4.01 -11.65
C VAL A 83 -22.11 -4.87 -12.35
N ARG A 84 -23.37 -4.70 -11.95
CA ARG A 84 -24.51 -5.45 -12.50
C ARG A 84 -24.97 -4.85 -13.82
N GLU A 85 -25.06 -3.51 -13.89
CA GLU A 85 -25.48 -2.77 -15.07
C GLU A 85 -24.62 -1.53 -15.28
N GLY A 86 -24.48 -1.06 -16.54
CA GLY A 86 -23.82 0.19 -16.90
C GLY A 86 -22.28 0.16 -16.94
N GLY A 87 -21.64 -0.99 -16.68
CA GLY A 87 -20.17 -1.11 -16.60
C GLY A 87 -19.44 -1.26 -17.93
N GLY A 88 -20.18 -1.48 -19.04
CA GLY A 88 -19.57 -1.79 -20.33
C GLY A 88 -18.79 -3.10 -20.35
N SER A 89 -17.91 -3.29 -21.35
CA SER A 89 -17.09 -4.50 -21.49
C SER A 89 -15.85 -4.47 -20.62
N LEU A 90 -15.35 -5.66 -20.21
CA LEU A 90 -14.08 -5.82 -19.51
C LEU A 90 -12.91 -5.27 -20.35
N LEU A 91 -12.07 -4.45 -19.75
CA LEU A 91 -10.93 -3.84 -20.44
C LEU A 91 -9.70 -4.77 -20.37
N PRO A 92 -8.78 -4.69 -21.36
CA PRO A 92 -7.54 -5.46 -21.32
C PRO A 92 -6.68 -5.21 -20.07
N THR A 93 -6.74 -3.99 -19.51
CA THR A 93 -6.06 -3.61 -18.27
C THR A 93 -6.61 -4.31 -17.04
N GLU A 94 -7.87 -4.72 -17.06
CA GLU A 94 -8.51 -5.46 -15.97
C GLU A 94 -8.23 -6.96 -16.07
N ALA A 95 -8.00 -7.49 -17.28
CA ALA A 95 -7.87 -8.93 -17.55
C ALA A 95 -6.66 -9.59 -16.85
N GLY A 96 -5.66 -8.79 -16.44
CA GLY A 96 -4.52 -9.26 -15.65
C GLY A 96 -4.85 -9.50 -14.17
N HIS A 97 -5.95 -8.93 -13.68
CA HIS A 97 -6.35 -8.94 -12.27
C HIS A 97 -7.68 -9.64 -12.00
N ILE A 98 -8.51 -9.80 -13.03
CA ILE A 98 -9.85 -10.38 -12.94
C ILE A 98 -9.88 -11.67 -13.73
N SER A 99 -10.18 -12.78 -13.06
CA SER A 99 -10.33 -14.07 -13.70
C SER A 99 -11.59 -14.10 -14.59
N ARG A 100 -11.65 -15.08 -15.52
CA ARG A 100 -12.83 -15.27 -16.38
C ARG A 100 -14.10 -15.60 -15.60
N ARG A 101 -13.98 -16.19 -14.42
CA ARG A 101 -15.10 -16.49 -13.53
C ARG A 101 -15.63 -15.20 -12.91
N GLU A 102 -14.76 -14.42 -12.27
CA GLU A 102 -15.11 -13.13 -11.67
C GLU A 102 -15.73 -12.16 -12.68
N ALA A 103 -15.19 -12.11 -13.91
CA ALA A 103 -15.74 -11.29 -14.98
C ALA A 103 -17.19 -11.67 -15.35
N ARG A 104 -17.55 -12.96 -15.27
CA ARG A 104 -18.95 -13.42 -15.48
C ARG A 104 -19.86 -13.08 -14.30
N GLU A 105 -19.31 -12.99 -13.11
CA GLU A 105 -19.99 -12.58 -11.88
C GLU A 105 -20.14 -11.04 -11.79
N GLY A 106 -19.61 -10.30 -12.79
CA GLY A 106 -19.70 -8.84 -12.87
C GLY A 106 -18.59 -8.08 -12.13
N VAL A 107 -17.55 -8.78 -11.65
CA VAL A 107 -16.44 -8.11 -10.97
C VAL A 107 -15.67 -7.22 -11.95
N ARG A 108 -15.41 -5.98 -11.54
CA ARG A 108 -14.69 -4.96 -12.31
C ARG A 108 -13.71 -4.19 -11.40
N LEU A 109 -12.72 -3.57 -11.99
CA LEU A 109 -11.88 -2.60 -11.29
C LEU A 109 -12.51 -1.20 -11.40
N SER A 110 -12.99 -0.66 -10.29
CA SER A 110 -13.70 0.64 -10.27
C SER A 110 -12.87 1.79 -10.86
N CYS A 111 -11.54 1.72 -10.77
CA CYS A 111 -10.64 2.71 -11.38
C CYS A 111 -10.60 2.62 -12.92
N GLN A 112 -10.98 1.51 -13.52
CA GLN A 112 -10.99 1.30 -14.97
C GLN A 112 -12.39 1.49 -15.58
N VAL A 113 -13.44 1.37 -14.78
CA VAL A 113 -14.82 1.59 -15.21
C VAL A 113 -15.11 3.09 -15.32
N LYS A 114 -15.62 3.54 -16.47
CA LYS A 114 -16.07 4.92 -16.68
C LYS A 114 -17.58 5.00 -16.46
N VAL A 115 -17.99 5.97 -15.67
CA VAL A 115 -19.40 6.31 -15.45
C VAL A 115 -19.93 7.05 -16.67
N LYS A 116 -20.75 6.40 -17.49
CA LYS A 116 -21.28 6.96 -18.76
C LYS A 116 -22.80 6.97 -18.83
N GLU A 117 -23.44 6.11 -18.11
CA GLU A 117 -24.88 5.84 -18.07
C GLU A 117 -25.26 5.42 -16.66
N ASP A 118 -26.54 5.22 -16.40
CA ASP A 118 -27.01 4.69 -15.12
C ASP A 118 -26.36 3.35 -14.82
N MET A 119 -26.00 3.14 -13.57
CA MET A 119 -25.26 1.95 -13.13
C MET A 119 -25.95 1.31 -11.93
N GLU A 120 -25.77 -0.01 -11.84
CA GLU A 120 -26.06 -0.77 -10.63
C GLU A 120 -24.79 -1.50 -10.18
N ILE A 121 -24.39 -1.26 -8.93
CA ILE A 121 -23.15 -1.79 -8.38
C ILE A 121 -23.36 -2.41 -7.00
N GLU A 122 -22.53 -3.40 -6.68
CA GLU A 122 -22.41 -3.92 -5.32
C GLU A 122 -21.02 -3.61 -4.78
N VAL A 123 -20.96 -3.10 -3.56
CA VAL A 123 -19.74 -2.84 -2.82
C VAL A 123 -19.81 -3.56 -1.46
N PRO A 124 -18.65 -3.99 -0.91
CA PRO A 124 -18.60 -4.57 0.43
C PRO A 124 -19.14 -3.61 1.49
N ALA A 125 -19.76 -4.15 2.55
CA ALA A 125 -20.36 -3.33 3.61
C ALA A 125 -19.32 -2.45 4.32
N GLU A 126 -18.10 -2.93 4.44
CA GLU A 126 -16.96 -2.26 5.08
C GLU A 126 -16.62 -0.92 4.42
N VAL A 127 -16.96 -0.75 3.14
CA VAL A 127 -16.73 0.51 2.39
C VAL A 127 -17.47 1.70 3.02
N PHE A 128 -18.61 1.45 3.67
CA PHE A 128 -19.39 2.50 4.32
C PHE A 128 -18.80 2.97 5.66
N ASP A 129 -17.89 2.20 6.23
CA ASP A 129 -17.21 2.52 7.50
C ASP A 129 -15.90 3.29 7.29
N ILE A 130 -15.43 3.37 6.04
CA ILE A 130 -14.20 4.07 5.70
C ILE A 130 -14.40 5.58 5.84
N ARG A 131 -13.46 6.22 6.52
CA ARG A 131 -13.45 7.66 6.76
C ARG A 131 -12.15 8.30 6.29
N LYS A 132 -12.16 9.62 6.26
CA LYS A 132 -10.99 10.45 5.93
C LYS A 132 -10.68 11.36 7.11
N TRP A 133 -9.39 11.48 7.47
CA TRP A 133 -8.91 12.35 8.54
C TRP A 133 -7.78 13.23 8.01
N THR A 134 -7.72 14.46 8.51
CA THR A 134 -6.53 15.30 8.42
C THR A 134 -5.75 15.14 9.71
N CYS A 135 -4.63 14.43 9.64
CA CYS A 135 -3.75 14.14 10.77
C CYS A 135 -2.61 15.13 10.81
N ARG A 136 -1.94 15.22 11.96
CA ARG A 136 -0.72 16.01 12.12
C ARG A 136 0.48 15.09 12.31
N VAL A 137 1.57 15.38 11.64
CA VAL A 137 2.84 14.67 11.86
C VAL A 137 3.32 14.93 13.29
N ARG A 138 3.46 13.87 14.08
CA ARG A 138 4.03 13.89 15.42
C ARG A 138 5.53 13.72 15.37
N SER A 139 6.02 12.73 14.61
CA SER A 139 7.44 12.45 14.37
C SER A 139 7.61 11.79 13.01
N ASN A 140 8.80 11.89 12.42
CA ASN A 140 9.17 11.29 11.16
C ASN A 140 10.68 11.03 11.14
N GLU A 141 11.11 10.00 11.87
CA GLU A 141 12.51 9.71 12.16
C GLU A 141 12.97 8.44 11.43
N ASN A 142 14.26 8.36 11.09
CA ASN A 142 14.79 7.13 10.53
C ASN A 142 14.85 6.04 11.61
N VAL A 143 14.37 4.86 11.28
CA VAL A 143 14.51 3.63 12.09
C VAL A 143 15.45 2.63 11.43
N ALA A 144 15.81 2.90 10.19
CA ALA A 144 16.84 2.19 9.42
C ALA A 144 17.36 3.13 8.33
N THR A 145 18.45 2.77 7.66
CA THR A 145 19.15 3.60 6.67
C THR A 145 18.18 4.25 5.66
N PHE A 146 17.21 3.50 5.18
CA PHE A 146 16.26 3.94 4.14
C PHE A 146 14.81 3.80 4.56
N ILE A 147 14.52 3.70 5.87
CA ILE A 147 13.17 3.55 6.39
C ILE A 147 12.94 4.59 7.49
N LYS A 148 11.86 5.35 7.37
CA LYS A 148 11.35 6.22 8.42
C LYS A 148 10.16 5.61 9.12
N GLU A 149 10.07 5.84 10.43
CA GLU A 149 8.85 5.71 11.19
C GLU A 149 8.12 7.05 11.13
N LEU A 150 6.99 7.07 10.44
CA LEU A 150 6.08 8.20 10.43
C LEU A 150 4.99 7.96 11.48
N VAL A 151 4.90 8.85 12.46
CA VAL A 151 3.81 8.86 13.44
C VAL A 151 2.88 10.03 13.16
N LEU A 152 1.64 9.72 12.84
CA LEU A 152 0.56 10.68 12.62
C LEU A 152 -0.36 10.73 13.82
N GLU A 153 -0.66 11.93 14.31
CA GLU A 153 -1.62 12.17 15.37
C GLU A 153 -3.00 12.44 14.76
N LEU A 154 -4.00 11.70 15.21
CA LEU A 154 -5.39 11.88 14.81
C LEU A 154 -6.00 13.14 15.46
N PRO A 155 -7.02 13.76 14.85
CA PRO A 155 -7.77 14.83 15.50
C PRO A 155 -8.28 14.41 16.88
N ALA A 156 -8.34 15.36 17.81
CA ALA A 156 -8.73 15.08 19.18
C ALA A 156 -10.10 14.37 19.28
N GLY A 157 -10.12 13.24 19.97
CA GLY A 157 -11.33 12.41 20.16
C GLY A 157 -11.66 11.47 19.00
N GLU A 158 -10.87 11.49 17.90
CA GLU A 158 -11.02 10.55 16.80
C GLU A 158 -10.19 9.27 17.03
N SER A 159 -10.67 8.17 16.46
CA SER A 159 -9.96 6.89 16.41
C SER A 159 -10.21 6.19 15.09
N VAL A 160 -9.26 5.40 14.66
CA VAL A 160 -9.42 4.51 13.49
C VAL A 160 -9.71 3.11 14.03
N PRO A 161 -10.93 2.58 13.84
CA PRO A 161 -11.28 1.23 14.29
C PRO A 161 -10.76 0.22 13.27
N PHE A 162 -9.57 -0.33 13.47
CA PHE A 162 -8.96 -1.28 12.55
C PHE A 162 -8.62 -2.63 13.20
N ARG A 163 -8.32 -3.61 12.39
CA ARG A 163 -7.74 -4.89 12.79
C ARG A 163 -6.24 -4.87 12.48
N ALA A 164 -5.42 -5.52 13.33
CA ALA A 164 -3.99 -5.68 13.07
C ALA A 164 -3.75 -6.28 11.67
N GLY A 165 -2.76 -5.78 10.96
CA GLY A 165 -2.52 -6.08 9.54
C GLY A 165 -3.30 -5.19 8.56
N GLY A 166 -4.15 -4.29 9.06
CA GLY A 166 -4.82 -3.30 8.23
C GLY A 166 -3.88 -2.19 7.74
N TYR A 167 -4.33 -1.45 6.73
CA TYR A 167 -3.59 -0.33 6.15
C TYR A 167 -4.46 0.92 6.03
N ILE A 168 -3.80 2.05 5.86
CA ILE A 168 -4.42 3.32 5.48
C ILE A 168 -3.95 3.74 4.09
N GLN A 169 -4.67 4.67 3.48
CA GLN A 169 -4.22 5.38 2.29
C GLN A 169 -3.81 6.81 2.67
N ILE A 170 -2.69 7.27 2.11
CA ILE A 170 -2.19 8.64 2.26
C ILE A 170 -2.43 9.38 0.96
N GLU A 171 -2.88 10.64 1.05
CA GLU A 171 -2.94 11.57 -0.07
C GLU A 171 -1.66 12.42 -0.10
N CYS A 172 -1.06 12.49 -1.26
CA CYS A 172 0.12 13.30 -1.53
C CYS A 172 -0.28 14.37 -2.56
N PRO A 173 -0.25 15.65 -2.20
CA PRO A 173 -0.52 16.75 -3.12
C PRO A 173 0.62 16.93 -4.14
N PRO A 174 0.39 17.69 -5.22
CA PRO A 174 1.45 18.09 -6.14
C PRO A 174 2.61 18.73 -5.38
N HIS A 175 3.86 18.32 -5.69
CA HIS A 175 5.04 18.81 -5.00
C HIS A 175 6.31 18.71 -5.85
N ILE A 176 7.33 19.45 -5.43
CA ILE A 176 8.72 19.26 -5.85
C ILE A 176 9.53 19.10 -4.57
N VAL A 177 10.13 17.93 -4.38
CA VAL A 177 10.90 17.55 -3.20
C VAL A 177 12.31 17.16 -3.62
N GLU A 178 13.32 17.83 -3.05
CA GLU A 178 14.73 17.54 -3.27
C GLU A 178 15.26 16.74 -2.07
N TYR A 179 15.87 15.57 -2.34
CA TYR A 179 16.37 14.68 -1.28
C TYR A 179 17.43 15.31 -0.38
N LYS A 180 18.19 16.29 -0.90
CA LYS A 180 19.16 17.05 -0.09
C LYS A 180 18.53 17.83 1.09
N ASN A 181 17.19 18.00 1.08
CA ASN A 181 16.45 18.69 2.14
C ASN A 181 15.84 17.72 3.17
N PHE A 182 16.03 16.40 2.99
CA PHE A 182 15.56 15.43 3.96
C PHE A 182 16.36 15.53 5.26
N GLU A 183 15.67 15.40 6.36
CA GLU A 183 16.27 15.20 7.67
C GLU A 183 16.53 13.69 7.80
N VAL A 184 17.80 13.32 7.84
CA VAL A 184 18.28 11.95 8.02
C VAL A 184 19.29 12.01 9.15
N GLU A 185 19.26 11.06 10.06
CA GLU A 185 20.15 11.00 11.21
C GLU A 185 21.60 10.73 10.76
N ASP A 186 22.57 11.34 11.45
CA ASP A 186 24.01 11.34 11.08
C ASP A 186 24.57 9.91 10.87
N GLU A 187 24.08 8.93 11.62
CA GLU A 187 24.52 7.53 11.53
C GLU A 187 24.23 6.89 10.16
N TYR A 188 23.27 7.42 9.40
CA TYR A 188 22.89 6.91 8.08
C TYR A 188 23.50 7.69 6.91
N HIS A 189 24.15 8.83 7.16
CA HIS A 189 24.70 9.71 6.11
C HIS A 189 25.70 8.98 5.22
N GLU A 190 26.57 8.14 5.77
CA GLU A 190 27.60 7.41 5.02
C GLU A 190 26.97 6.57 3.89
N ASP A 191 25.86 5.86 4.19
CA ASP A 191 25.16 5.05 3.19
C ASP A 191 24.42 5.94 2.17
N TRP A 192 23.84 7.07 2.62
CA TRP A 192 23.19 8.03 1.72
C TRP A 192 24.19 8.65 0.75
N ASP A 193 25.39 8.98 1.21
CA ASP A 193 26.50 9.48 0.38
C ASP A 193 26.99 8.39 -0.59
N LYS A 194 27.24 7.18 -0.09
CA LYS A 194 27.70 6.03 -0.86
C LYS A 194 26.77 5.69 -2.03
N PHE A 195 25.46 5.79 -1.83
CA PHE A 195 24.46 5.54 -2.87
C PHE A 195 24.03 6.81 -3.61
N ASP A 196 24.69 7.96 -3.36
CA ASP A 196 24.43 9.26 -4.01
C ASP A 196 22.93 9.64 -3.99
N GLN A 197 22.28 9.43 -2.82
CA GLN A 197 20.84 9.62 -2.67
C GLN A 197 20.44 11.10 -2.74
N TRP A 198 21.28 12.01 -2.26
CA TRP A 198 21.00 13.43 -2.15
C TRP A 198 20.73 14.14 -3.48
N ARG A 199 21.15 13.56 -4.61
CA ARG A 199 20.95 14.12 -5.95
C ARG A 199 19.52 14.06 -6.46
N PHE A 200 18.69 13.19 -5.89
CA PHE A 200 17.38 12.93 -6.44
C PHE A 200 16.38 14.05 -6.15
N VAL A 201 15.45 14.22 -7.09
CA VAL A 201 14.34 15.18 -7.00
C VAL A 201 13.07 14.45 -7.39
N SER A 202 12.08 14.43 -6.52
CA SER A 202 10.74 13.95 -6.82
C SER A 202 9.89 15.12 -7.27
N LYS A 203 9.24 14.96 -8.43
CA LYS A 203 8.29 15.94 -8.96
C LYS A 203 6.96 15.26 -9.20
N VAL A 204 5.90 15.81 -8.63
CA VAL A 204 4.54 15.31 -8.72
C VAL A 204 3.64 16.48 -9.13
N ASP A 205 2.93 16.34 -10.25
CA ASP A 205 2.09 17.41 -10.83
C ASP A 205 0.59 17.18 -10.52
N GLU A 206 0.20 16.00 -10.02
CA GLU A 206 -1.19 15.60 -9.70
C GLU A 206 -1.25 14.96 -8.31
N ASP A 207 -2.46 14.92 -7.73
CA ASP A 207 -2.67 14.22 -6.47
C ASP A 207 -2.38 12.71 -6.61
N VAL A 208 -1.64 12.17 -5.65
CA VAL A 208 -1.27 10.75 -5.61
C VAL A 208 -1.77 10.13 -4.32
N VAL A 209 -2.37 8.94 -4.40
CA VAL A 209 -2.81 8.16 -3.23
C VAL A 209 -2.05 6.84 -3.20
N ARG A 210 -1.53 6.44 -2.03
CA ARG A 210 -0.87 5.15 -1.82
C ARG A 210 -1.25 4.54 -0.48
N ALA A 211 -1.25 3.20 -0.47
CA ALA A 211 -1.51 2.39 0.72
C ALA A 211 -0.24 2.19 1.54
N TYR A 212 -0.40 2.20 2.87
CA TYR A 212 0.65 1.88 3.85
C TYR A 212 0.07 1.08 5.00
N SER A 213 0.65 -0.09 5.28
CA SER A 213 0.26 -0.94 6.40
C SER A 213 0.62 -0.26 7.71
N MET A 214 -0.31 -0.31 8.67
CA MET A 214 -0.11 0.28 9.99
C MET A 214 0.85 -0.57 10.83
N ALA A 215 1.80 0.09 11.50
CA ALA A 215 2.73 -0.53 12.44
C ALA A 215 2.20 -0.54 13.87
N ASN A 216 1.32 0.40 14.23
CA ASN A 216 0.62 0.38 15.51
C ASN A 216 -0.43 -0.75 15.54
N TYR A 217 -0.73 -1.26 16.73
CA TYR A 217 -1.84 -2.19 16.94
C TYR A 217 -3.08 -1.43 17.44
N PRO A 218 -4.29 -2.05 17.43
CA PRO A 218 -5.55 -1.34 17.67
C PRO A 218 -5.67 -0.58 19.00
N GLU A 219 -4.92 -0.96 20.05
CA GLU A 219 -4.96 -0.25 21.34
C GLU A 219 -3.95 0.90 21.47
N GLU A 220 -3.08 1.11 20.49
CA GLU A 220 -2.29 2.36 20.39
C GLU A 220 -3.16 3.48 19.82
N HIS A 221 -4.04 4.00 20.66
CA HIS A 221 -5.07 4.95 20.26
C HIS A 221 -4.53 6.34 19.92
N GLY A 222 -5.25 7.06 19.04
CA GLY A 222 -4.98 8.47 18.71
C GLY A 222 -3.80 8.67 17.75
N VAL A 223 -3.16 7.60 17.33
CA VAL A 223 -2.01 7.63 16.39
C VAL A 223 -2.14 6.60 15.28
N ILE A 224 -1.50 6.91 14.16
CA ILE A 224 -1.18 5.97 13.09
C ILE A 224 0.34 5.95 12.93
N MET A 225 0.93 4.76 13.02
CA MET A 225 2.37 4.55 12.86
C MET A 225 2.62 3.79 11.56
N LEU A 226 3.57 4.23 10.77
CA LEU A 226 3.92 3.64 9.49
C LEU A 226 5.44 3.46 9.39
N ASN A 227 5.90 2.36 8.80
CA ASN A 227 7.30 2.20 8.42
C ASN A 227 7.42 2.39 6.90
N VAL A 228 8.01 3.49 6.49
CA VAL A 228 8.04 3.89 5.09
C VAL A 228 9.46 3.84 4.54
N ARG A 229 9.68 2.96 3.56
CA ARG A 229 10.95 2.90 2.85
C ARG A 229 10.97 3.90 1.70
N ILE A 230 12.08 4.65 1.57
CA ILE A 230 12.30 5.50 0.41
C ILE A 230 12.48 4.63 -0.86
N ALA A 231 11.72 4.94 -1.89
CA ALA A 231 11.82 4.28 -3.20
C ALA A 231 12.74 5.11 -4.11
N SER A 232 14.04 4.87 -4.01
CA SER A 232 15.02 5.50 -4.89
C SER A 232 15.12 4.76 -6.23
N PRO A 233 15.50 5.46 -7.31
CA PRO A 233 15.81 4.83 -8.59
C PRO A 233 16.83 3.71 -8.44
N PRO A 234 16.59 2.52 -9.01
CA PRO A 234 17.53 1.42 -8.89
C PRO A 234 18.83 1.75 -9.64
N PRO A 235 20.02 1.37 -9.13
CA PRO A 235 21.30 1.67 -9.76
C PRO A 235 21.41 1.19 -11.21
N ARG A 236 20.70 0.11 -11.56
CA ARG A 236 20.68 -0.44 -12.94
C ARG A 236 19.76 0.32 -13.90
N ASN A 237 18.88 1.16 -13.37
CA ASN A 237 17.96 1.99 -14.15
C ASN A 237 17.77 3.36 -13.47
N PRO A 238 18.80 4.23 -13.52
CA PRO A 238 18.79 5.52 -12.82
C PRO A 238 17.81 6.54 -13.42
N ASP A 239 17.27 6.29 -14.61
CA ASP A 239 16.31 7.16 -15.29
C ASP A 239 14.87 7.00 -14.78
N VAL A 240 14.60 5.97 -13.97
CA VAL A 240 13.30 5.83 -13.31
C VAL A 240 13.15 6.96 -12.28
N PRO A 241 12.01 7.67 -12.26
CA PRO A 241 11.81 8.72 -11.27
C PRO A 241 11.77 8.14 -9.85
N PRO A 242 12.18 8.91 -8.83
CA PRO A 242 12.00 8.55 -7.43
C PRO A 242 10.53 8.29 -7.09
N GLY A 243 10.29 7.44 -6.09
CA GLY A 243 8.95 7.14 -5.61
C GLY A 243 8.25 8.41 -5.09
N GLN A 244 7.11 8.73 -5.68
CA GLN A 244 6.37 9.95 -5.43
C GLN A 244 5.95 10.09 -3.96
N MET A 245 5.21 9.11 -3.44
CA MET A 245 4.68 9.14 -2.08
C MET A 245 5.78 9.00 -1.03
N SER A 246 6.73 8.08 -1.23
CA SER A 246 7.83 7.91 -0.26
C SER A 246 8.71 9.15 -0.16
N SER A 247 8.94 9.86 -1.26
CA SER A 247 9.65 11.15 -1.25
C SER A 247 8.87 12.24 -0.52
N TYR A 248 7.56 12.31 -0.72
CA TYR A 248 6.68 13.20 0.04
C TYR A 248 6.78 12.92 1.54
N ILE A 249 6.64 11.65 1.95
CA ILE A 249 6.69 11.24 3.34
C ILE A 249 8.05 11.57 3.96
N PHE A 250 9.16 11.29 3.28
CA PHE A 250 10.49 11.59 3.80
C PHE A 250 10.76 13.10 4.03
N ASN A 251 10.01 13.95 3.32
CA ASN A 251 10.11 15.42 3.47
C ASN A 251 9.20 15.98 4.57
N LEU A 252 8.25 15.21 5.09
CA LEU A 252 7.34 15.66 6.14
C LEU A 252 8.09 15.95 7.44
N LYS A 253 7.62 16.99 8.14
CA LYS A 253 8.17 17.45 9.41
C LYS A 253 7.13 17.46 10.50
N PRO A 254 7.52 17.36 11.78
CA PRO A 254 6.59 17.52 12.89
C PRO A 254 5.74 18.79 12.76
N GLY A 255 4.42 18.63 12.86
CA GLY A 255 3.45 19.70 12.69
C GLY A 255 2.80 19.80 11.31
N ASP A 256 3.35 19.16 10.28
CA ASP A 256 2.73 19.11 8.95
C ASP A 256 1.40 18.37 8.98
N GLU A 257 0.49 18.74 8.08
CA GLU A 257 -0.80 18.08 7.92
C GLU A 257 -0.75 17.02 6.82
N VAL A 258 -1.33 15.86 7.10
CA VAL A 258 -1.41 14.72 6.17
C VAL A 258 -2.83 14.20 6.13
N VAL A 259 -3.38 14.05 4.94
CA VAL A 259 -4.71 13.48 4.75
C VAL A 259 -4.58 11.97 4.57
N ILE A 260 -5.31 11.24 5.40
CA ILE A 260 -5.40 9.78 5.33
C ILE A 260 -6.85 9.32 5.17
N SER A 261 -7.04 8.13 4.63
CA SER A 261 -8.32 7.42 4.64
C SER A 261 -8.13 5.98 5.07
N GLY A 262 -9.18 5.38 5.62
CA GLY A 262 -9.16 3.99 6.08
C GLY A 262 -10.26 3.67 7.09
N PRO A 263 -10.14 2.54 7.82
CA PRO A 263 -9.13 1.49 7.60
C PRO A 263 -9.47 0.61 6.41
N TYR A 264 -8.43 -0.01 5.83
CA TYR A 264 -8.54 -1.02 4.78
C TYR A 264 -7.75 -2.26 5.18
N GLY A 265 -7.93 -3.37 4.47
CA GLY A 265 -7.05 -4.53 4.57
C GLY A 265 -7.76 -5.87 4.48
N GLU A 266 -6.94 -6.89 4.19
CA GLU A 266 -7.33 -8.30 4.16
C GLU A 266 -6.28 -9.18 4.81
N PHE A 267 -5.13 -8.61 5.18
CA PHE A 267 -4.00 -9.31 5.78
C PHE A 267 -4.21 -9.48 7.29
N TYR A 268 -5.20 -10.27 7.68
CA TYR A 268 -5.58 -10.47 9.08
C TYR A 268 -5.14 -11.83 9.60
N ALA A 269 -4.80 -11.89 10.90
CA ALA A 269 -4.61 -13.15 11.59
C ALA A 269 -5.92 -13.97 11.57
N ARG A 270 -5.80 -15.26 11.28
CA ARG A 270 -6.94 -16.19 11.25
C ARG A 270 -7.32 -16.60 12.66
N ASP A 271 -8.59 -16.87 12.84
CA ASP A 271 -9.15 -17.35 14.10
C ASP A 271 -9.08 -18.89 14.14
N THR A 272 -7.90 -19.40 14.49
CA THR A 272 -7.58 -20.84 14.60
C THR A 272 -6.65 -21.07 15.81
N ASP A 273 -6.37 -22.33 16.13
CA ASP A 273 -5.39 -22.69 17.16
C ASP A 273 -4.01 -23.06 16.59
N ASN A 274 -3.79 -22.93 15.27
CA ASN A 274 -2.56 -23.30 14.61
C ASN A 274 -1.40 -22.41 15.05
N GLU A 275 -0.17 -22.94 14.98
CA GLU A 275 1.05 -22.15 15.19
C GLU A 275 1.15 -21.01 14.16
N MET A 276 1.49 -19.81 14.62
CA MET A 276 1.71 -18.63 13.77
C MET A 276 3.20 -18.39 13.57
N ILE A 277 3.61 -18.30 12.30
CA ILE A 277 4.99 -18.00 11.91
C ILE A 277 4.98 -16.72 11.09
N PHE A 278 5.46 -15.63 11.70
CA PHE A 278 5.61 -14.33 11.07
C PHE A 278 6.98 -14.22 10.41
N ILE A 279 7.06 -13.71 9.20
CA ILE A 279 8.31 -13.57 8.43
C ILE A 279 8.35 -12.16 7.84
N GLY A 280 9.32 -11.37 8.28
CA GLY A 280 9.42 -9.96 7.92
C GLY A 280 10.78 -9.55 7.38
N GLY A 281 10.80 -8.43 6.65
CA GLY A 281 12.03 -7.78 6.20
C GLY A 281 11.80 -6.33 5.77
N GLY A 282 12.70 -5.44 6.12
CA GLY A 282 12.58 -4.01 5.80
C GLY A 282 11.28 -3.40 6.30
N ALA A 283 10.59 -2.61 5.47
CA ALA A 283 9.32 -1.97 5.84
C ALA A 283 8.15 -2.96 6.08
N GLY A 284 8.31 -4.24 5.71
CA GLY A 284 7.38 -5.31 6.09
C GLY A 284 7.30 -5.53 7.60
N MET A 285 8.17 -4.89 8.37
CA MET A 285 8.06 -4.80 9.83
C MET A 285 6.72 -4.20 10.29
N ALA A 286 6.14 -3.25 9.55
CA ALA A 286 4.93 -2.55 9.96
C ALA A 286 3.77 -3.51 10.30
N PRO A 287 3.25 -4.34 9.37
CA PRO A 287 2.18 -5.27 9.71
C PRO A 287 2.62 -6.35 10.69
N MET A 288 3.92 -6.74 10.72
CA MET A 288 4.42 -7.73 11.68
C MET A 288 4.32 -7.20 13.11
N ARG A 289 4.78 -5.95 13.35
CA ARG A 289 4.65 -5.29 14.65
C ARG A 289 3.18 -5.21 15.06
N SER A 290 2.33 -4.73 14.17
CA SER A 290 0.90 -4.61 14.43
C SER A 290 0.28 -5.94 14.87
N HIS A 291 0.53 -7.01 14.14
CA HIS A 291 0.02 -8.34 14.46
C HIS A 291 0.54 -8.88 15.79
N ILE A 292 1.86 -8.86 15.98
CA ILE A 292 2.49 -9.46 17.17
C ILE A 292 2.07 -8.73 18.44
N PHE A 293 2.06 -7.39 18.39
CA PHE A 293 1.59 -6.59 19.53
C PHE A 293 0.11 -6.85 19.83
N ASP A 294 -0.71 -6.97 18.80
CA ASP A 294 -2.13 -7.28 18.96
C ASP A 294 -2.34 -8.67 19.58
N GLN A 295 -1.60 -9.67 19.15
CA GLN A 295 -1.69 -11.03 19.68
C GLN A 295 -1.31 -11.10 21.17
N PHE A 296 -0.28 -10.36 21.61
CA PHE A 296 0.24 -10.48 22.97
C PHE A 296 -0.27 -9.41 23.93
N ARG A 297 -0.54 -8.19 23.47
CA ARG A 297 -0.97 -7.07 24.32
C ARG A 297 -2.50 -6.96 24.46
N ARG A 298 -3.27 -7.33 23.43
CA ARG A 298 -4.73 -7.22 23.40
C ARG A 298 -5.44 -8.58 23.44
N ILE A 299 -5.06 -9.51 22.54
CA ILE A 299 -5.74 -10.81 22.42
C ILE A 299 -5.28 -11.78 23.52
N HIS A 300 -4.03 -11.65 23.99
CA HIS A 300 -3.38 -12.55 24.95
C HIS A 300 -3.45 -13.99 24.48
N THR A 301 -2.95 -14.24 23.26
CA THR A 301 -3.02 -15.54 22.61
C THR A 301 -2.21 -16.61 23.34
N ASP A 302 -2.78 -17.81 23.46
CA ASP A 302 -2.07 -19.01 23.94
C ASP A 302 -1.38 -19.77 22.81
N ARG A 303 -1.56 -19.34 21.56
CA ARG A 303 -0.95 -19.97 20.38
C ARG A 303 0.56 -19.85 20.43
N LYS A 304 1.25 -20.85 19.92
CA LYS A 304 2.68 -20.74 19.66
C LYS A 304 2.94 -19.77 18.52
N VAL A 305 3.79 -18.77 18.76
CA VAL A 305 4.09 -17.71 17.80
C VAL A 305 5.60 -17.58 17.64
N SER A 306 6.07 -17.52 16.42
CA SER A 306 7.46 -17.16 16.14
C SER A 306 7.55 -16.04 15.10
N PHE A 307 8.51 -15.13 15.30
CA PHE A 307 8.81 -14.05 14.37
C PHE A 307 10.23 -14.15 13.84
N TRP A 308 10.36 -14.21 12.52
CA TRP A 308 11.62 -14.34 11.80
C TRP A 308 11.86 -13.08 10.97
N TYR A 309 12.81 -12.26 11.40
CA TYR A 309 13.11 -10.98 10.73
C TYR A 309 14.48 -11.02 10.07
N GLY A 310 14.49 -10.67 8.76
CA GLY A 310 15.72 -10.56 7.97
C GLY A 310 16.12 -9.10 7.76
N ALA A 311 17.34 -8.76 8.18
CA ALA A 311 17.96 -7.46 7.92
C ALA A 311 19.32 -7.66 7.25
N ARG A 312 19.91 -6.59 6.67
CA ARG A 312 21.28 -6.65 6.15
C ARG A 312 22.30 -6.58 7.27
N SER A 313 22.17 -5.60 8.14
CA SER A 313 23.02 -5.32 9.30
C SER A 313 22.18 -4.87 10.49
N MET A 314 22.77 -4.59 11.63
CA MET A 314 22.06 -4.06 12.80
C MET A 314 21.45 -2.68 12.54
N ARG A 315 22.04 -1.87 11.67
CA ARG A 315 21.44 -0.58 11.23
C ARG A 315 20.07 -0.72 10.59
N GLU A 316 19.73 -1.89 10.08
CA GLU A 316 18.46 -2.18 9.42
C GLU A 316 17.47 -2.93 10.34
N ALA A 317 17.86 -3.21 11.60
CA ALA A 317 17.03 -3.87 12.59
C ALA A 317 16.46 -2.84 13.58
N PHE A 318 15.14 -2.76 13.67
CA PHE A 318 14.46 -1.82 14.55
C PHE A 318 13.34 -2.50 15.33
N TYR A 319 12.87 -1.90 16.41
CA TYR A 319 11.97 -2.47 17.42
C TYR A 319 12.54 -3.70 18.15
N VAL A 320 13.85 -3.87 18.16
CA VAL A 320 14.52 -5.03 18.78
C VAL A 320 14.14 -5.16 20.25
N GLU A 321 14.23 -4.06 21.02
CA GLU A 321 13.91 -4.03 22.44
C GLU A 321 12.43 -4.33 22.72
N ASP A 322 11.53 -3.91 21.81
CA ASP A 322 10.10 -4.20 21.92
C ASP A 322 9.82 -5.69 21.80
N PHE A 323 10.43 -6.37 20.82
CA PHE A 323 10.26 -7.82 20.64
C PHE A 323 10.96 -8.62 21.73
N ASP A 324 12.12 -8.18 22.22
CA ASP A 324 12.79 -8.77 23.38
C ASP A 324 11.90 -8.69 24.62
N THR A 325 11.22 -7.57 24.81
CA THR A 325 10.28 -7.38 25.91
C THR A 325 9.11 -8.36 25.81
N ILE A 326 8.45 -8.45 24.63
CA ILE A 326 7.34 -9.40 24.43
C ILE A 326 7.82 -10.85 24.65
N ALA A 327 9.01 -11.21 24.16
CA ALA A 327 9.57 -12.55 24.33
C ALA A 327 9.89 -12.87 25.80
N SER A 328 10.31 -11.88 26.57
CA SER A 328 10.58 -12.06 28.00
C SER A 328 9.32 -12.24 28.85
N GLU A 329 8.19 -11.68 28.38
CA GLU A 329 6.90 -11.71 29.08
C GLU A 329 6.04 -12.92 28.69
N ASN A 330 6.32 -13.59 27.54
CA ASN A 330 5.45 -14.63 26.97
C ASN A 330 6.26 -15.86 26.52
N GLU A 331 6.11 -16.97 27.23
CA GLU A 331 6.82 -18.22 26.96
C GLU A 331 6.45 -18.85 25.58
N ASN A 332 5.26 -18.51 25.06
CA ASN A 332 4.76 -18.98 23.76
C ASN A 332 5.19 -18.10 22.58
N PHE A 333 6.05 -17.09 22.82
CA PHE A 333 6.61 -16.22 21.78
C PHE A 333 8.13 -16.37 21.69
N ALA A 334 8.63 -16.51 20.46
CA ALA A 334 10.05 -16.41 20.16
C ALA A 334 10.27 -15.54 18.93
N TRP A 335 11.28 -14.65 18.96
CA TRP A 335 11.67 -13.92 17.78
C TRP A 335 13.13 -14.13 17.42
N HIS A 336 13.43 -14.03 16.12
CA HIS A 336 14.69 -14.43 15.54
C HIS A 336 15.15 -13.39 14.51
N LEU A 337 16.29 -12.76 14.77
CA LEU A 337 16.94 -11.85 13.85
C LEU A 337 18.05 -12.57 13.08
N ALA A 338 18.03 -12.46 11.75
CA ALA A 338 19.10 -12.92 10.90
C ALA A 338 19.68 -11.77 10.06
N LEU A 339 21.01 -11.63 10.06
CA LEU A 339 21.70 -10.62 9.26
C LEU A 339 22.34 -11.27 8.03
N SER A 340 22.01 -10.74 6.84
CA SER A 340 22.58 -11.23 5.58
C SER A 340 23.98 -10.67 5.31
N GLU A 341 24.27 -9.46 5.76
CA GLU A 341 25.52 -8.72 5.55
C GLU A 341 25.90 -7.92 6.81
N PRO A 342 26.16 -8.62 7.95
CA PRO A 342 26.53 -7.93 9.18
C PRO A 342 27.83 -7.15 8.99
N LEU A 343 27.87 -5.92 9.51
CA LEU A 343 29.04 -5.07 9.50
C LEU A 343 30.04 -5.53 10.58
N GLU A 344 31.31 -5.19 10.43
CA GLU A 344 32.33 -5.52 11.45
C GLU A 344 31.99 -4.87 12.80
N GLU A 345 31.48 -3.65 12.78
CA GLU A 345 31.04 -2.91 13.96
C GLU A 345 29.85 -3.51 14.69
N ASP A 346 28.99 -4.27 14.00
CA ASP A 346 27.85 -4.99 14.61
C ASP A 346 28.33 -6.04 15.63
N GLN A 347 29.56 -6.54 15.54
CA GLN A 347 30.09 -7.65 16.35
C GLN A 347 29.08 -8.82 16.45
N TRP A 348 28.33 -9.05 15.36
CA TRP A 348 27.20 -9.96 15.32
C TRP A 348 27.59 -11.42 15.49
N THR A 349 27.07 -12.06 16.54
CA THR A 349 27.27 -13.47 16.84
C THR A 349 26.03 -14.32 16.58
N GLY A 350 24.91 -13.69 16.22
CA GLY A 350 23.64 -14.37 15.96
C GLY A 350 23.57 -15.03 14.58
N MET A 351 22.36 -15.28 14.10
CA MET A 351 22.12 -15.96 12.82
C MET A 351 22.54 -15.12 11.63
N LYS A 352 23.17 -15.77 10.64
CA LYS A 352 23.65 -15.13 9.40
C LYS A 352 23.01 -15.78 8.17
N GLY A 353 22.65 -14.97 7.20
CA GLY A 353 22.10 -15.39 5.92
C GLY A 353 20.72 -14.82 5.62
N PHE A 354 20.15 -15.23 4.49
CA PHE A 354 18.80 -14.82 4.11
C PHE A 354 17.75 -15.52 4.99
N ILE A 355 16.73 -14.78 5.39
CA ILE A 355 15.78 -15.24 6.41
C ILE A 355 15.04 -16.53 6.03
N HIS A 356 14.69 -16.75 4.76
CA HIS A 356 14.05 -17.99 4.33
C HIS A 356 14.94 -19.22 4.57
N GLN A 357 16.24 -19.10 4.29
CA GLN A 357 17.18 -20.19 4.50
C GLN A 357 17.42 -20.43 6.00
N VAL A 358 17.55 -19.36 6.77
CA VAL A 358 17.72 -19.44 8.23
C VAL A 358 16.51 -20.09 8.89
N LEU A 359 15.30 -19.66 8.52
CA LEU A 359 14.06 -20.27 9.01
C LEU A 359 13.98 -21.76 8.68
N TYR A 360 14.31 -22.14 7.44
CA TYR A 360 14.33 -23.55 7.05
C TYR A 360 15.34 -24.34 7.88
N ASP A 361 16.61 -23.91 7.91
CA ASP A 361 17.71 -24.65 8.55
C ASP A 361 17.59 -24.76 10.07
N LYS A 362 17.00 -23.75 10.72
CA LYS A 362 16.93 -23.66 12.18
C LYS A 362 15.62 -24.14 12.75
N TYR A 363 14.57 -24.22 11.93
CA TYR A 363 13.23 -24.49 12.43
C TYR A 363 12.45 -25.47 11.55
N LEU A 364 12.15 -25.11 10.30
CA LEU A 364 11.15 -25.84 9.51
C LEU A 364 11.58 -27.24 9.08
N LYS A 365 12.87 -27.46 8.79
CA LYS A 365 13.34 -28.79 8.36
C LYS A 365 13.14 -29.91 9.40
N ASP A 366 13.11 -29.55 10.68
CA ASP A 366 12.92 -30.48 11.78
C ASP A 366 11.54 -30.31 12.46
N HIS A 367 10.69 -29.47 11.89
CA HIS A 367 9.33 -29.24 12.39
C HIS A 367 8.43 -30.44 12.06
N PRO A 368 7.62 -30.94 13.02
CA PRO A 368 6.85 -32.18 12.83
C PRO A 368 5.73 -32.04 11.77
N SER A 369 5.14 -30.86 11.62
CA SER A 369 4.03 -30.58 10.71
C SER A 369 4.10 -29.13 10.22
N PRO A 370 5.05 -28.75 9.36
CA PRO A 370 5.16 -27.38 8.86
C PRO A 370 3.94 -26.99 7.99
N GLU A 371 3.26 -27.96 7.38
CA GLU A 371 2.05 -27.79 6.57
C GLU A 371 0.84 -27.32 7.38
N ASP A 372 0.80 -27.60 8.69
CA ASP A 372 -0.30 -27.22 9.59
C ASP A 372 -0.12 -25.82 10.20
N CYS A 373 1.04 -25.17 10.01
CA CYS A 373 1.30 -23.83 10.51
C CYS A 373 0.67 -22.76 9.61
N GLU A 374 0.41 -21.59 10.19
CA GLU A 374 0.00 -20.39 9.47
C GLU A 374 1.20 -19.45 9.30
N TYR A 375 1.43 -19.03 8.06
CA TYR A 375 2.55 -18.18 7.68
C TYR A 375 2.07 -16.78 7.28
N TYR A 376 2.63 -15.75 7.92
CA TYR A 376 2.33 -14.35 7.67
C TYR A 376 3.60 -13.67 7.16
N ILE A 377 3.59 -13.23 5.90
CA ILE A 377 4.80 -12.81 5.19
C ILE A 377 4.65 -11.36 4.73
N CYS A 378 5.62 -10.51 5.05
CA CYS A 378 5.70 -9.17 4.50
C CYS A 378 7.15 -8.69 4.41
N GLY A 379 7.58 -8.30 3.21
CA GLY A 379 8.92 -7.81 2.98
C GLY A 379 9.22 -7.55 1.50
N PRO A 380 10.50 -7.39 1.14
CA PRO A 380 10.88 -7.19 -0.25
C PRO A 380 10.41 -8.32 -1.16
N PRO A 381 10.01 -8.05 -2.43
CA PRO A 381 9.46 -9.06 -3.34
C PRO A 381 10.33 -10.31 -3.46
N MET A 382 11.64 -10.16 -3.58
CA MET A 382 12.57 -11.31 -3.66
C MET A 382 12.55 -12.18 -2.38
N MET A 383 12.33 -11.57 -1.21
CA MET A 383 12.19 -12.31 0.04
C MET A 383 10.86 -13.07 0.05
N ASN A 384 9.77 -12.40 -0.29
CA ASN A 384 8.45 -13.01 -0.34
C ASN A 384 8.44 -14.21 -1.29
N ASP A 385 8.97 -14.07 -2.51
CA ASP A 385 9.08 -15.15 -3.50
C ASP A 385 9.88 -16.35 -2.96
N ALA A 386 11.03 -16.09 -2.31
CA ALA A 386 11.89 -17.13 -1.77
C ALA A 386 11.22 -17.88 -0.61
N VAL A 387 10.53 -17.16 0.28
CA VAL A 387 9.77 -17.75 1.39
C VAL A 387 8.60 -18.57 0.87
N ILE A 388 7.78 -18.01 -0.02
CA ILE A 388 6.61 -18.71 -0.58
C ILE A 388 7.04 -19.97 -1.32
N LYS A 389 8.12 -19.88 -2.12
CA LYS A 389 8.67 -21.07 -2.79
C LYS A 389 9.10 -22.14 -1.79
N MET A 390 9.84 -21.78 -0.76
CA MET A 390 10.30 -22.70 0.30
C MET A 390 9.11 -23.40 0.98
N LEU A 391 8.08 -22.64 1.35
CA LEU A 391 6.88 -23.19 1.99
C LEU A 391 6.11 -24.12 1.07
N THR A 392 5.98 -23.76 -0.21
CA THR A 392 5.36 -24.62 -1.23
C THR A 392 6.14 -25.93 -1.40
N ASP A 393 7.47 -25.87 -1.42
CA ASP A 393 8.34 -27.05 -1.52
C ASP A 393 8.22 -27.96 -0.26
N LEU A 394 7.82 -27.40 0.89
CA LEU A 394 7.50 -28.13 2.14
C LEU A 394 6.07 -28.69 2.18
N GLY A 395 5.25 -28.44 1.15
CA GLY A 395 3.87 -28.93 1.08
C GLY A 395 2.85 -28.05 1.81
N VAL A 396 3.21 -26.82 2.19
CA VAL A 396 2.28 -25.88 2.82
C VAL A 396 1.24 -25.46 1.78
N GLU A 397 -0.04 -25.63 2.12
CA GLU A 397 -1.15 -25.24 1.27
C GLU A 397 -1.25 -23.71 1.15
N ARG A 398 -1.68 -23.24 -0.04
CA ARG A 398 -1.76 -21.79 -0.32
C ARG A 398 -2.61 -21.01 0.69
N GLU A 399 -3.61 -21.65 1.25
CA GLU A 399 -4.53 -21.09 2.25
C GLU A 399 -3.84 -20.77 3.58
N ASN A 400 -2.74 -21.47 3.90
CA ASN A 400 -1.95 -21.26 5.10
C ASN A 400 -0.82 -20.23 4.91
N ILE A 401 -0.71 -19.64 3.71
CA ILE A 401 0.28 -18.63 3.37
C ILE A 401 -0.42 -17.29 3.14
N MET A 402 -0.44 -16.43 4.15
CA MET A 402 -0.91 -15.05 4.07
C MET A 402 0.28 -14.15 3.78
N PHE A 403 0.15 -13.27 2.81
CA PHE A 403 1.21 -12.30 2.53
C PHE A 403 0.64 -10.94 2.14
N ASP A 404 1.37 -9.91 2.53
CA ASP A 404 1.12 -8.52 2.11
C ASP A 404 2.24 -8.11 1.15
N ASP A 405 1.85 -7.62 -0.04
CA ASP A 405 2.77 -7.21 -1.09
C ASP A 405 2.65 -5.69 -1.30
N PHE A 406 3.72 -4.97 -0.98
CA PHE A 406 3.76 -3.52 -1.14
C PHE A 406 3.96 -3.06 -2.59
N GLY A 407 4.02 -4.00 -3.53
CA GLY A 407 4.31 -3.73 -4.93
C GLY A 407 5.79 -3.38 -5.16
N GLY A 408 6.35 -3.85 -6.27
CA GLY A 408 7.72 -3.56 -6.71
C GLY A 408 7.75 -2.55 -7.84
#